data_68b9ac168a345203a74bc854bcc8409f
#
_entry.id   68b9ac168a345203a74bc854bcc8409f
#
_cell.length_a   1.000
_cell.length_b   1.000
_cell.length_c   1.000
_cell.angle_alpha   90.00
_cell.angle_beta   90.00
_cell.angle_gamma   90.00
#
_symmetry.space_group_name_H-M   'P 1'
#
loop_
_entity.id
_entity.type
_entity.pdbx_description
1 polymer ?
#
loop_
_entity_poly.entity_id
_entity_poly.type
_entity_poly.pdbx_seq_one_letter_code
_entity_poly.pdbx_strand_id
1 'polypeptide(L)'
;MWYYYFGDILKKLKYIVPALILALILCFAGFKYRMKDTLKVLTFHSVEAREDFNEYCIDPHKFEEIIKGLKDEGFKFLSINDVRDAVLKGEIEKKSVLITFDDGYADNYSVVLPILKKYEAKATVFVIGSKVDLPWYLTWDNIKEMSRSGCFDFQSHTFNLHDLFMGGKFEGKTYLSAPLEGESDEEYITKIVNDLVWNNSVIYEHTSAFPFALAYPGSMTNDKVLEAVKEAGIEIGFVGAKKIPGKIKDMDPLNIPRMHVGPKIKTDFLIKYLSF
;
A
#
# COMPACT_ATOMS: atom_id res chain seq x y z
N MET A 1 14.66 -58.72 -15.96
CA MET A 1 15.12 -57.72 -14.97
C MET A 1 14.32 -56.40 -15.05
N TRP A 2 14.00 -55.81 -16.22
CA TRP A 2 13.24 -54.55 -16.39
C TRP A 2 11.80 -54.61 -15.90
N TYR A 3 11.07 -55.72 -16.04
CA TYR A 3 9.68 -55.85 -15.60
C TYR A 3 9.47 -55.79 -14.08
N TYR A 4 10.42 -56.27 -13.31
CA TYR A 4 10.37 -56.20 -11.84
C TYR A 4 10.59 -54.77 -11.31
N TYR A 5 11.47 -54.01 -11.95
CA TYR A 5 11.73 -52.61 -11.58
C TYR A 5 10.51 -51.68 -11.88
N PHE A 6 9.83 -51.92 -13.01
CA PHE A 6 8.64 -51.13 -13.39
C PHE A 6 7.46 -51.42 -12.45
N GLY A 7 7.25 -52.64 -12.02
CA GLY A 7 6.21 -53.04 -11.08
C GLY A 7 6.39 -52.41 -9.67
N ASP A 8 7.63 -52.26 -9.21
CA ASP A 8 7.94 -51.62 -7.93
C ASP A 8 7.80 -50.11 -7.96
N ILE A 9 8.12 -49.49 -9.09
CA ILE A 9 7.89 -48.03 -9.31
C ILE A 9 6.40 -47.75 -9.31
N LEU A 10 5.58 -48.51 -10.01
CA LEU A 10 4.12 -48.34 -10.05
C LEU A 10 3.49 -48.53 -8.67
N LYS A 11 3.96 -49.50 -7.87
CA LYS A 11 3.50 -49.68 -6.49
C LYS A 11 3.83 -48.48 -5.61
N LYS A 12 5.03 -47.89 -5.75
CA LYS A 12 5.45 -46.68 -5.00
C LYS A 12 4.66 -45.44 -5.45
N LEU A 13 4.43 -45.26 -6.76
CA LEU A 13 3.62 -44.17 -7.29
C LEU A 13 2.19 -44.17 -6.74
N LYS A 14 1.59 -45.33 -6.53
CA LYS A 14 0.23 -45.47 -5.95
C LYS A 14 0.10 -44.80 -4.57
N TYR A 15 1.20 -44.69 -3.79
CA TYR A 15 1.20 -44.05 -2.48
C TYR A 15 1.76 -42.63 -2.53
N ILE A 16 2.77 -42.40 -3.40
CA ILE A 16 3.42 -41.07 -3.52
C ILE A 16 2.46 -40.03 -4.13
N VAL A 17 1.73 -40.38 -5.19
CA VAL A 17 0.82 -39.44 -5.86
C VAL A 17 -0.29 -38.96 -4.93
N PRO A 18 -1.03 -39.84 -4.21
CA PRO A 18 -2.03 -39.37 -3.23
C PRO A 18 -1.44 -38.55 -2.09
N ALA A 19 -0.23 -38.90 -1.62
CA ALA A 19 0.44 -38.14 -0.57
C ALA A 19 0.82 -36.74 -1.04
N LEU A 20 1.32 -36.57 -2.26
CA LEU A 20 1.61 -35.27 -2.86
C LEU A 20 0.34 -34.43 -3.07
N ILE A 21 -0.75 -35.07 -3.55
CA ILE A 21 -2.06 -34.41 -3.70
C ILE A 21 -2.58 -33.93 -2.33
N LEU A 22 -2.50 -34.77 -1.31
CA LEU A 22 -2.89 -34.40 0.05
C LEU A 22 -2.03 -33.26 0.60
N ALA A 23 -0.73 -33.28 0.39
CA ALA A 23 0.18 -32.22 0.79
C ALA A 23 -0.16 -30.89 0.08
N LEU A 24 -0.47 -30.93 -1.22
CA LEU A 24 -0.93 -29.77 -1.98
C LEU A 24 -2.26 -29.23 -1.46
N ILE A 25 -3.23 -30.10 -1.15
CA ILE A 25 -4.52 -29.71 -0.56
C ILE A 25 -4.32 -29.05 0.79
N LEU A 26 -3.47 -29.62 1.65
CA LEU A 26 -3.15 -29.07 2.98
C LEU A 26 -2.42 -27.71 2.88
N CYS A 27 -1.48 -27.59 1.95
CA CYS A 27 -0.80 -26.32 1.67
C CYS A 27 -1.80 -25.26 1.18
N PHE A 28 -2.71 -25.63 0.27
CA PHE A 28 -3.74 -24.72 -0.24
C PHE A 28 -4.74 -24.30 0.85
N ALA A 29 -5.21 -25.26 1.65
CA ALA A 29 -6.09 -24.99 2.79
C ALA A 29 -5.40 -24.09 3.85
N GLY A 30 -4.14 -24.36 4.14
CA GLY A 30 -3.31 -23.54 5.02
C GLY A 30 -3.12 -22.12 4.49
N PHE A 31 -2.88 -21.98 3.18
CA PHE A 31 -2.79 -20.67 2.52
C PHE A 31 -4.12 -19.90 2.60
N LYS A 32 -5.24 -20.56 2.26
CA LYS A 32 -6.58 -19.96 2.37
C LYS A 32 -6.94 -19.55 3.80
N TYR A 33 -6.57 -20.36 4.80
CA TYR A 33 -6.74 -20.03 6.21
C TYR A 33 -5.90 -18.82 6.61
N ARG A 34 -4.66 -18.71 6.10
CA ARG A 34 -3.76 -17.59 6.38
C ARG A 34 -4.28 -16.27 5.78
N MET A 35 -4.92 -16.32 4.59
CA MET A 35 -5.47 -15.14 3.92
C MET A 35 -6.83 -14.70 4.48
N LYS A 36 -7.44 -15.53 5.35
CA LYS A 36 -8.67 -15.16 6.03
C LYS A 36 -8.39 -14.07 7.07
N ASP A 37 -9.24 -13.06 7.09
CA ASP A 37 -9.16 -11.93 8.01
C ASP A 37 -7.86 -11.10 7.85
N THR A 38 -7.30 -11.05 6.61
CA THR A 38 -6.16 -10.20 6.27
C THR A 38 -6.61 -8.90 5.63
N LEU A 39 -6.01 -7.79 6.06
CA LEU A 39 -6.13 -6.51 5.37
C LEU A 39 -5.31 -6.54 4.09
N LYS A 40 -5.96 -6.33 2.96
CA LYS A 40 -5.33 -6.27 1.64
C LYS A 40 -5.17 -4.80 1.26
N VAL A 41 -3.92 -4.37 1.08
CA VAL A 41 -3.59 -2.99 0.69
C VAL A 41 -2.75 -3.02 -0.57
N LEU A 42 -3.22 -2.35 -1.61
CA LEU A 42 -2.50 -2.18 -2.87
C LEU A 42 -1.93 -0.76 -2.95
N THR A 43 -0.68 -0.66 -3.39
CA THR A 43 -0.01 0.64 -3.58
C THR A 43 0.32 0.86 -5.04
N PHE A 44 -0.12 1.99 -5.53
CA PHE A 44 0.18 2.58 -6.82
C PHE A 44 0.88 3.93 -6.62
N HIS A 45 1.37 4.52 -7.70
CA HIS A 45 1.92 5.87 -7.72
C HIS A 45 1.33 6.62 -8.91
N SER A 46 1.97 6.55 -10.09
CA SER A 46 1.49 7.17 -11.34
C SER A 46 0.68 6.18 -12.18
N VAL A 47 -0.38 6.67 -12.82
CA VAL A 47 -1.22 5.92 -13.76
C VAL A 47 -1.24 6.67 -15.10
N GLU A 48 -0.25 6.40 -15.93
CA GLU A 48 -0.02 7.12 -17.17
C GLU A 48 0.49 6.18 -18.27
N ALA A 49 0.09 6.46 -19.51
CA ALA A 49 0.66 5.78 -20.69
C ALA A 49 2.02 6.39 -21.04
N ARG A 50 3.10 5.72 -20.64
CA ARG A 50 4.48 6.12 -20.99
C ARG A 50 5.19 4.99 -21.71
N GLU A 51 6.11 5.33 -22.61
CA GLU A 51 6.96 4.35 -23.30
C GLU A 51 8.11 3.85 -22.41
N ASP A 52 8.59 4.68 -21.47
CA ASP A 52 9.66 4.40 -20.53
C ASP A 52 9.10 4.00 -19.16
N PHE A 53 8.59 2.79 -19.05
CA PHE A 53 8.03 2.28 -17.80
C PHE A 53 9.09 2.14 -16.71
N ASN A 54 8.95 2.94 -15.64
CA ASN A 54 9.56 2.60 -14.36
C ASN A 54 8.59 1.71 -13.55
N GLU A 55 9.07 1.14 -12.45
CA GLU A 55 8.26 0.23 -11.61
C GLU A 55 7.09 0.93 -10.90
N TYR A 56 7.07 2.26 -10.85
CA TYR A 56 6.08 3.09 -10.15
C TYR A 56 4.98 3.63 -11.08
N CYS A 57 5.05 3.32 -12.38
CA CYS A 57 4.05 3.76 -13.36
C CYS A 57 3.27 2.56 -13.90
N ILE A 58 1.95 2.65 -13.93
CA ILE A 58 1.08 1.61 -14.50
C ILE A 58 0.22 2.20 -15.62
N ASP A 59 0.01 1.41 -16.68
CA ASP A 59 -0.86 1.78 -17.79
C ASP A 59 -2.31 2.00 -17.33
N PRO A 60 -3.03 3.04 -17.80
CA PRO A 60 -4.41 3.34 -17.45
C PRO A 60 -5.39 2.19 -17.70
N HIS A 61 -5.27 1.49 -18.84
CA HIS A 61 -6.14 0.35 -19.15
C HIS A 61 -5.90 -0.79 -18.17
N LYS A 62 -4.66 -1.04 -17.81
CA LYS A 62 -4.30 -2.06 -16.85
C LYS A 62 -4.79 -1.72 -15.44
N PHE A 63 -4.68 -0.47 -15.03
CA PHE A 63 -5.26 -0.01 -13.77
C PHE A 63 -6.78 -0.22 -13.76
N GLU A 64 -7.47 0.18 -14.84
CA GLU A 64 -8.91 -0.01 -14.97
C GLU A 64 -9.31 -1.49 -14.94
N GLU A 65 -8.57 -2.38 -15.62
CA GLU A 65 -8.78 -3.83 -15.56
C GLU A 65 -8.68 -4.37 -14.13
N ILE A 66 -7.72 -3.89 -13.33
CA ILE A 66 -7.57 -4.29 -11.93
C ILE A 66 -8.79 -3.85 -11.12
N ILE A 67 -9.20 -2.58 -11.20
CA ILE A 67 -10.35 -2.05 -10.46
C ILE A 67 -11.64 -2.79 -10.86
N LYS A 68 -11.86 -2.96 -12.16
CA LYS A 68 -13.00 -3.73 -12.68
C LYS A 68 -12.99 -5.17 -12.16
N GLY A 69 -11.87 -5.87 -12.26
CA GLY A 69 -11.75 -7.26 -11.83
C GLY A 69 -11.98 -7.44 -10.33
N LEU A 70 -11.50 -6.51 -9.50
CA LEU A 70 -11.79 -6.50 -8.05
C LEU A 70 -13.30 -6.28 -7.79
N LYS A 71 -13.94 -5.34 -8.51
CA LYS A 71 -15.40 -5.12 -8.41
C LYS A 71 -16.20 -6.35 -8.82
N ASP A 72 -15.86 -6.97 -9.95
CA ASP A 72 -16.52 -8.17 -10.49
C ASP A 72 -16.39 -9.37 -9.53
N GLU A 73 -15.26 -9.49 -8.82
CA GLU A 73 -15.04 -10.50 -7.77
C GLU A 73 -15.76 -10.18 -6.46
N GLY A 74 -16.45 -9.03 -6.39
CA GLY A 74 -17.22 -8.61 -5.22
C GLY A 74 -16.35 -8.05 -4.08
N PHE A 75 -15.21 -7.44 -4.39
CA PHE A 75 -14.44 -6.72 -3.40
C PHE A 75 -15.10 -5.40 -3.01
N LYS A 76 -15.10 -5.12 -1.71
CA LYS A 76 -15.42 -3.81 -1.15
C LYS A 76 -14.16 -2.95 -1.17
N PHE A 77 -14.25 -1.77 -1.77
CA PHE A 77 -13.18 -0.78 -1.71
C PHE A 77 -13.30 0.01 -0.40
N LEU A 78 -12.25 -0.06 0.42
CA LEU A 78 -12.22 0.56 1.74
C LEU A 78 -11.81 2.04 1.64
N SER A 79 -12.37 2.88 2.50
CA SER A 79 -11.79 4.17 2.88
C SER A 79 -10.70 3.97 3.94
N ILE A 80 -9.90 5.00 4.18
CA ILE A 80 -8.90 4.95 5.25
C ILE A 80 -9.57 4.84 6.64
N ASN A 81 -10.76 5.41 6.82
CA ASN A 81 -11.53 5.27 8.06
C ASN A 81 -12.01 3.83 8.27
N ASP A 82 -12.45 3.12 7.20
CA ASP A 82 -12.79 1.69 7.31
C ASP A 82 -11.59 0.88 7.80
N VAL A 83 -10.37 1.22 7.34
CA VAL A 83 -9.13 0.55 7.77
C VAL A 83 -8.82 0.86 9.23
N ARG A 84 -8.93 2.12 9.68
CA ARG A 84 -8.75 2.50 11.07
C ARG A 84 -9.69 1.72 11.99
N ASP A 85 -10.96 1.67 11.63
CA ASP A 85 -11.98 0.92 12.36
C ASP A 85 -11.68 -0.58 12.43
N ALA A 86 -11.25 -1.15 11.30
CA ALA A 86 -10.88 -2.56 11.21
C ALA A 86 -9.65 -2.90 12.07
N VAL A 87 -8.64 -2.02 12.10
CA VAL A 87 -7.45 -2.17 12.95
C VAL A 87 -7.84 -2.11 14.43
N LEU A 88 -8.66 -1.13 14.83
CA LEU A 88 -9.12 -0.98 16.22
C LEU A 88 -9.97 -2.17 16.70
N LYS A 89 -10.80 -2.74 15.82
CA LYS A 89 -11.66 -3.89 16.13
C LYS A 89 -10.93 -5.23 16.02
N GLY A 90 -9.80 -5.29 15.33
CA GLY A 90 -9.10 -6.53 15.00
C GLY A 90 -9.86 -7.42 14.01
N GLU A 91 -10.85 -6.86 13.30
CA GLU A 91 -11.74 -7.56 12.37
C GLU A 91 -11.84 -6.82 11.04
N ILE A 92 -11.93 -7.56 9.95
CA ILE A 92 -12.09 -7.01 8.62
C ILE A 92 -13.10 -7.81 7.81
N GLU A 93 -13.91 -7.10 7.02
CA GLU A 93 -14.86 -7.72 6.11
C GLU A 93 -14.12 -8.54 5.03
N LYS A 94 -14.62 -9.74 4.75
CA LYS A 94 -14.05 -10.59 3.70
C LYS A 94 -14.17 -9.88 2.34
N LYS A 95 -13.20 -10.16 1.46
CA LYS A 95 -13.13 -9.53 0.13
C LYS A 95 -13.19 -8.00 0.21
N SER A 96 -12.37 -7.40 1.06
CA SER A 96 -12.13 -5.96 1.11
C SER A 96 -10.70 -5.63 0.72
N VAL A 97 -10.49 -4.46 0.14
CA VAL A 97 -9.20 -3.96 -0.32
C VAL A 97 -9.11 -2.46 -0.15
N LEU A 98 -7.98 -1.97 0.36
CA LEU A 98 -7.62 -0.57 0.32
C LEU A 98 -6.75 -0.32 -0.91
N ILE A 99 -7.13 0.65 -1.74
CA ILE A 99 -6.31 1.15 -2.84
C ILE A 99 -5.58 2.40 -2.33
N THR A 100 -4.26 2.45 -2.51
CA THR A 100 -3.46 3.60 -2.10
C THR A 100 -2.61 4.11 -3.24
N PHE A 101 -2.39 5.42 -3.26
CA PHE A 101 -1.47 6.11 -4.17
C PHE A 101 -0.48 6.90 -3.33
N ASP A 102 0.81 6.79 -3.64
CA ASP A 102 1.84 7.59 -3.01
C ASP A 102 2.19 8.81 -3.88
N ASP A 103 2.87 9.79 -3.31
CA ASP A 103 3.42 10.99 -3.90
C ASP A 103 2.38 12.07 -4.29
N GLY A 104 1.20 11.70 -4.74
CA GLY A 104 0.18 12.67 -5.20
C GLY A 104 0.42 13.17 -6.63
N TYR A 105 0.65 12.27 -7.58
CA TYR A 105 0.82 12.63 -9.00
C TYR A 105 -0.47 13.18 -9.63
N ALA A 106 -0.33 14.08 -10.61
CA ALA A 106 -1.44 14.77 -11.29
C ALA A 106 -2.40 13.81 -12.02
N ASP A 107 -1.91 12.65 -12.47
CA ASP A 107 -2.72 11.61 -13.11
C ASP A 107 -3.73 10.95 -12.14
N ASN A 108 -3.52 11.07 -10.85
CA ASN A 108 -4.51 10.62 -9.86
C ASN A 108 -5.82 11.43 -9.98
N TYR A 109 -5.76 12.69 -10.41
CA TYR A 109 -6.94 13.50 -10.74
C TYR A 109 -7.45 13.23 -12.16
N SER A 110 -6.56 13.32 -13.16
CA SER A 110 -6.99 13.31 -14.58
C SER A 110 -7.35 11.92 -15.10
N VAL A 111 -6.78 10.86 -14.53
CA VAL A 111 -6.96 9.47 -14.99
C VAL A 111 -7.67 8.61 -13.95
N VAL A 112 -7.17 8.60 -12.71
CA VAL A 112 -7.68 7.68 -11.68
C VAL A 112 -9.08 8.07 -11.21
N LEU A 113 -9.35 9.34 -10.95
CA LEU A 113 -10.66 9.80 -10.46
C LEU A 113 -11.84 9.37 -11.36
N PRO A 114 -11.80 9.54 -12.70
CA PRO A 114 -12.86 9.04 -13.59
C PRO A 114 -13.07 7.53 -13.50
N ILE A 115 -11.98 6.75 -13.39
CA ILE A 115 -12.05 5.29 -13.27
C ILE A 115 -12.70 4.90 -11.94
N LEU A 116 -12.28 5.50 -10.81
CA LEU A 116 -12.87 5.19 -9.51
C LEU A 116 -14.36 5.56 -9.45
N LYS A 117 -14.75 6.70 -10.02
CA LYS A 117 -16.17 7.10 -10.13
C LYS A 117 -16.98 6.07 -10.93
N LYS A 118 -16.45 5.58 -12.06
CA LYS A 118 -17.09 4.58 -12.93
C LYS A 118 -17.41 3.27 -12.20
N TYR A 119 -16.49 2.82 -11.31
CA TYR A 119 -16.62 1.55 -10.60
C TYR A 119 -17.09 1.71 -9.15
N GLU A 120 -17.45 2.92 -8.71
CA GLU A 120 -17.81 3.24 -7.31
C GLU A 120 -16.72 2.78 -6.33
N ALA A 121 -15.46 2.89 -6.75
CA ALA A 121 -14.30 2.51 -5.97
C ALA A 121 -13.78 3.67 -5.13
N LYS A 122 -13.03 3.33 -4.07
CA LYS A 122 -12.39 4.30 -3.18
C LYS A 122 -10.90 4.10 -3.16
N ALA A 123 -10.15 5.16 -2.90
CA ALA A 123 -8.72 5.12 -2.71
C ALA A 123 -8.25 6.17 -1.68
N THR A 124 -7.02 6.01 -1.20
CA THR A 124 -6.33 6.99 -0.35
C THR A 124 -5.09 7.48 -1.07
N VAL A 125 -4.88 8.80 -1.12
CA VAL A 125 -3.65 9.41 -1.63
C VAL A 125 -2.80 9.86 -0.44
N PHE A 126 -1.54 9.44 -0.41
CA PHE A 126 -0.53 9.90 0.52
C PHE A 126 0.27 11.03 -0.14
N VAL A 127 0.09 12.25 0.35
CA VAL A 127 0.56 13.48 -0.31
C VAL A 127 1.90 13.94 0.27
N ILE A 128 2.86 14.24 -0.62
CA ILE A 128 4.07 14.99 -0.27
C ILE A 128 3.71 16.47 -0.36
N GLY A 129 3.48 17.13 0.80
CA GLY A 129 2.94 18.48 0.83
C GLY A 129 3.77 19.51 0.07
N SER A 130 5.10 19.43 0.15
CA SER A 130 6.01 20.35 -0.55
C SER A 130 6.03 20.20 -2.07
N LYS A 131 5.45 19.11 -2.60
CA LYS A 131 5.39 18.86 -4.06
C LYS A 131 4.06 19.23 -4.69
N VAL A 132 3.02 19.48 -3.87
CA VAL A 132 1.73 19.96 -4.39
C VAL A 132 1.93 21.30 -5.09
N ASP A 133 1.18 21.52 -6.18
CA ASP A 133 1.30 22.64 -7.13
C ASP A 133 2.59 22.66 -7.96
N LEU A 134 3.51 21.69 -7.79
CA LEU A 134 4.63 21.53 -8.71
C LEU A 134 4.21 20.79 -9.99
N PRO A 135 4.94 20.95 -11.10
CA PRO A 135 4.70 20.17 -12.32
C PRO A 135 4.65 18.67 -12.03
N TRP A 136 3.70 17.95 -12.62
CA TRP A 136 3.46 16.51 -12.49
C TRP A 136 2.77 16.07 -11.17
N TYR A 137 2.53 16.97 -10.23
CA TYR A 137 1.83 16.69 -8.98
C TYR A 137 0.42 17.31 -8.99
N LEU A 138 -0.43 16.83 -8.07
CA LEU A 138 -1.74 17.39 -7.81
C LEU A 138 -1.61 18.87 -7.40
N THR A 139 -2.60 19.67 -7.77
CA THR A 139 -2.78 20.99 -7.16
C THR A 139 -3.70 20.89 -5.93
N TRP A 140 -3.66 21.88 -5.04
CA TRP A 140 -4.59 21.93 -3.90
C TRP A 140 -6.05 22.02 -4.36
N ASP A 141 -6.33 22.62 -5.50
CA ASP A 141 -7.68 22.64 -6.08
C ASP A 141 -8.10 21.25 -6.55
N ASN A 142 -7.19 20.44 -7.16
CA ASN A 142 -7.47 19.05 -7.49
C ASN A 142 -7.77 18.23 -6.23
N ILE A 143 -6.95 18.34 -5.18
CA ILE A 143 -7.14 17.65 -3.89
C ILE A 143 -8.52 17.98 -3.30
N LYS A 144 -8.89 19.26 -3.29
CA LYS A 144 -10.18 19.73 -2.80
C LYS A 144 -11.36 19.15 -3.60
N GLU A 145 -11.26 19.09 -4.92
CA GLU A 145 -12.31 18.49 -5.77
C GLU A 145 -12.39 16.98 -5.56
N MET A 146 -11.24 16.28 -5.55
CA MET A 146 -11.16 14.85 -5.34
C MET A 146 -11.73 14.44 -3.97
N SER A 147 -11.43 15.18 -2.90
CA SER A 147 -11.95 14.89 -1.55
C SER A 147 -13.48 15.01 -1.48
N ARG A 148 -14.07 15.95 -2.23
CA ARG A 148 -15.52 16.12 -2.32
C ARG A 148 -16.22 15.06 -3.18
N SER A 149 -15.48 14.33 -4.00
CA SER A 149 -16.03 13.28 -4.87
C SER A 149 -16.53 12.06 -4.09
N GLY A 150 -16.08 11.88 -2.84
CA GLY A 150 -16.33 10.67 -2.05
C GLY A 150 -15.52 9.44 -2.47
N CYS A 151 -14.67 9.59 -3.50
CA CYS A 151 -13.80 8.51 -3.98
C CYS A 151 -12.42 8.51 -3.32
N PHE A 152 -11.98 9.66 -2.76
CA PHE A 152 -10.64 9.81 -2.24
C PHE A 152 -10.59 10.33 -0.80
N ASP A 153 -9.71 9.70 -0.02
CA ASP A 153 -9.16 10.23 1.23
C ASP A 153 -7.73 10.72 0.98
N PHE A 154 -7.29 11.74 1.73
CA PHE A 154 -5.94 12.29 1.66
C PHE A 154 -5.23 12.15 3.00
N GLN A 155 -4.00 11.62 2.97
CA GLN A 155 -3.18 11.31 4.13
C GLN A 155 -1.73 11.76 3.90
N SER A 156 -0.88 11.66 4.90
CA SER A 156 0.48 12.18 4.85
C SER A 156 1.49 11.25 4.16
N HIS A 157 2.35 11.84 3.31
CA HIS A 157 3.60 11.23 2.84
C HIS A 157 4.80 12.12 3.21
N THR A 158 4.73 12.80 4.36
CA THR A 158 5.57 13.90 4.85
C THR A 158 5.34 15.22 4.09
N PHE A 159 5.70 16.33 4.68
CA PHE A 159 5.73 17.60 3.95
C PHE A 159 6.97 17.70 3.08
N ASN A 160 8.18 17.55 3.66
CA ASN A 160 9.46 17.72 2.95
C ASN A 160 10.56 16.73 3.39
N LEU A 161 10.18 15.56 3.97
CA LEU A 161 11.13 14.54 4.41
C LEU A 161 11.15 13.30 3.53
N HIS A 162 10.59 13.41 2.31
CA HIS A 162 10.47 12.31 1.36
C HIS A 162 11.79 12.00 0.62
N ASP A 163 12.54 13.03 0.24
CA ASP A 163 13.68 12.88 -0.65
C ASP A 163 14.86 12.14 0.03
N LEU A 164 15.74 11.56 -0.80
CA LEU A 164 16.87 10.78 -0.35
C LEU A 164 18.11 11.67 -0.11
N PHE A 165 18.93 11.27 0.86
CA PHE A 165 20.30 11.77 0.94
C PHE A 165 21.10 11.30 -0.28
N MET A 166 21.66 12.25 -1.05
CA MET A 166 22.40 11.99 -2.29
C MET A 166 23.87 11.70 -2.06
N GLY A 167 24.33 11.61 -0.80
CA GLY A 167 25.69 11.32 -0.42
C GLY A 167 25.91 11.37 1.09
N GLY A 168 27.13 11.06 1.53
CA GLY A 168 27.51 11.08 2.95
C GLY A 168 27.11 9.81 3.70
N LYS A 169 27.09 9.90 5.03
CA LYS A 169 26.85 8.76 5.95
C LYS A 169 25.48 8.09 5.74
N PHE A 170 24.49 8.86 5.29
CA PHE A 170 23.10 8.42 5.17
C PHE A 170 22.64 8.31 3.72
N GLU A 171 23.56 8.21 2.76
CA GLU A 171 23.23 8.03 1.34
C GLU A 171 22.18 6.94 1.13
N GLY A 172 21.16 7.21 0.32
CA GLY A 172 20.05 6.32 0.03
C GLY A 172 19.00 6.16 1.14
N LYS A 173 19.18 6.86 2.29
CA LYS A 173 18.12 7.01 3.29
C LYS A 173 17.26 8.23 2.97
N THR A 174 15.98 8.18 3.34
CA THR A 174 15.11 9.36 3.25
C THR A 174 15.44 10.36 4.37
N TYR A 175 15.12 11.63 4.17
CA TYR A 175 15.25 12.65 5.23
C TYR A 175 14.37 12.33 6.46
N LEU A 176 13.28 11.55 6.26
CA LEU A 176 12.51 11.00 7.36
C LEU A 176 13.30 9.95 8.16
N SER A 177 14.03 9.06 7.50
CA SER A 177 14.59 7.85 8.11
C SER A 177 16.01 8.01 8.66
N ALA A 178 16.62 9.20 8.51
CA ALA A 178 17.93 9.49 9.06
C ALA A 178 18.06 10.95 9.48
N PRO A 179 18.86 11.23 10.55
CA PRO A 179 19.13 12.60 10.98
C PRO A 179 20.04 13.34 9.99
N LEU A 180 20.03 14.66 10.05
CA LEU A 180 21.06 15.49 9.42
C LEU A 180 22.41 15.30 10.14
N GLU A 181 23.49 15.65 9.48
CA GLU A 181 24.82 15.59 10.10
C GLU A 181 24.90 16.56 11.29
N GLY A 182 25.27 16.05 12.47
CA GLY A 182 25.37 16.83 13.71
C GLY A 182 24.00 16.99 14.43
N GLU A 183 22.91 16.54 13.87
CA GLU A 183 21.58 16.61 14.51
C GLU A 183 21.50 15.63 15.70
N SER A 184 21.09 16.12 16.86
CA SER A 184 20.80 15.30 18.03
C SER A 184 19.52 14.47 17.83
N ASP A 185 19.33 13.45 18.68
CA ASP A 185 18.09 12.64 18.66
C ASP A 185 16.84 13.50 18.88
N GLU A 186 16.90 14.48 19.79
CA GLU A 186 15.77 15.38 20.10
C GLU A 186 15.45 16.31 18.93
N GLU A 187 16.47 16.88 18.28
CA GLU A 187 16.29 17.71 17.08
C GLU A 187 15.71 16.89 15.93
N TYR A 188 16.19 15.66 15.75
CA TYR A 188 15.69 14.76 14.72
C TYR A 188 14.22 14.40 14.93
N ILE A 189 13.80 14.03 16.16
CA ILE A 189 12.40 13.75 16.49
C ILE A 189 11.54 15.01 16.27
N THR A 190 11.97 16.14 16.81
CA THR A 190 11.26 17.43 16.66
C THR A 190 11.06 17.81 15.20
N LYS A 191 12.10 17.65 14.37
CA LYS A 191 12.02 17.88 12.92
C LYS A 191 10.90 17.03 12.27
N ILE A 192 10.85 15.75 12.60
CA ILE A 192 9.84 14.83 12.05
C ILE A 192 8.43 15.23 12.52
N VAL A 193 8.26 15.49 13.82
CA VAL A 193 6.97 15.91 14.38
C VAL A 193 6.47 17.17 13.69
N ASN A 194 7.31 18.19 13.57
CA ASN A 194 6.95 19.46 12.95
C ASN A 194 6.56 19.29 11.47
N ASP A 195 7.31 18.48 10.72
CA ASP A 195 7.02 18.19 9.31
C ASP A 195 5.66 17.50 9.14
N LEU A 196 5.37 16.47 9.95
CA LEU A 196 4.11 15.72 9.88
C LEU A 196 2.91 16.58 10.32
N VAL A 197 3.04 17.33 11.40
CA VAL A 197 1.99 18.23 11.90
C VAL A 197 1.70 19.32 10.87
N TRP A 198 2.73 19.87 10.24
CA TRP A 198 2.56 20.85 9.18
C TRP A 198 1.84 20.25 7.97
N ASN A 199 2.29 19.09 7.47
CA ASN A 199 1.64 18.42 6.34
C ASN A 199 0.17 18.12 6.62
N ASN A 200 -0.12 17.57 7.80
CA ASN A 200 -1.49 17.27 8.21
C ASN A 200 -2.37 18.51 8.29
N SER A 201 -1.82 19.63 8.77
CA SER A 201 -2.56 20.89 8.87
C SER A 201 -2.91 21.46 7.50
N VAL A 202 -1.99 21.43 6.55
CA VAL A 202 -2.24 21.90 5.17
C VAL A 202 -3.24 20.99 4.45
N ILE A 203 -3.13 19.66 4.59
CA ILE A 203 -4.13 18.74 4.02
C ILE A 203 -5.52 19.01 4.62
N TYR A 204 -5.60 19.19 5.94
CA TYR A 204 -6.86 19.50 6.61
C TYR A 204 -7.50 20.82 6.10
N GLU A 205 -6.71 21.86 5.87
CA GLU A 205 -7.18 23.14 5.34
C GLU A 205 -7.91 22.98 4.00
N HIS A 206 -7.41 22.09 3.13
CA HIS A 206 -7.97 21.88 1.79
C HIS A 206 -9.04 20.79 1.71
N THR A 207 -9.05 19.82 2.63
CA THR A 207 -9.97 18.67 2.58
C THR A 207 -11.05 18.68 3.67
N SER A 208 -10.85 19.46 4.75
CA SER A 208 -11.65 19.45 5.99
C SER A 208 -11.64 18.08 6.71
N ALA A 209 -10.72 17.18 6.35
CA ALA A 209 -10.50 15.89 6.99
C ALA A 209 -9.07 15.83 7.56
N PHE A 210 -8.94 15.65 8.89
CA PHE A 210 -7.62 15.62 9.54
C PHE A 210 -6.93 14.29 9.24
N PRO A 211 -5.71 14.30 8.66
CA PRO A 211 -4.95 13.09 8.41
C PRO A 211 -4.49 12.42 9.71
N PHE A 212 -4.57 11.10 9.75
CA PHE A 212 -4.13 10.28 10.86
C PHE A 212 -3.29 9.08 10.41
N ALA A 213 -3.03 8.97 9.11
CA ALA A 213 -2.23 7.91 8.53
C ALA A 213 -1.01 8.46 7.79
N LEU A 214 0.08 7.69 7.80
CA LEU A 214 1.33 7.98 7.13
C LEU A 214 1.75 6.81 6.26
N ALA A 215 2.10 7.06 4.99
CA ALA A 215 2.95 6.15 4.24
C ALA A 215 4.41 6.56 4.46
N TYR A 216 5.25 5.63 4.90
CA TYR A 216 6.67 5.94 5.11
C TYR A 216 7.40 6.03 3.77
N PRO A 217 8.05 7.17 3.43
CA PRO A 217 8.85 7.31 2.23
C PRO A 217 9.91 6.21 2.11
N GLY A 218 9.98 5.57 0.94
CA GLY A 218 10.87 4.44 0.69
C GLY A 218 10.62 3.23 1.61
N SER A 219 9.52 3.19 2.34
CA SER A 219 9.21 2.18 3.39
C SER A 219 10.26 2.12 4.50
N MET A 220 10.95 3.23 4.74
CA MET A 220 12.04 3.33 5.70
C MET A 220 11.56 3.91 7.02
N THR A 221 11.76 3.16 8.10
CA THR A 221 11.45 3.58 9.46
C THR A 221 12.51 3.09 10.44
N ASN A 222 12.54 3.66 11.65
CA ASN A 222 13.35 3.26 12.79
C ASN A 222 12.66 3.70 14.09
N ASP A 223 13.21 3.34 15.24
CA ASP A 223 12.59 3.60 16.54
C ASP A 223 12.31 5.10 16.79
N LYS A 224 13.20 6.01 16.36
CA LYS A 224 13.02 7.46 16.49
C LYS A 224 11.91 7.99 15.59
N VAL A 225 11.81 7.46 14.37
CA VAL A 225 10.70 7.75 13.46
C VAL A 225 9.38 7.29 14.08
N LEU A 226 9.33 6.09 14.65
CA LEU A 226 8.10 5.58 15.29
C LEU A 226 7.70 6.38 16.53
N GLU A 227 8.68 6.89 17.30
CA GLU A 227 8.46 7.81 18.42
C GLU A 227 7.84 9.12 17.92
N ALA A 228 8.48 9.79 16.95
CA ALA A 228 8.00 11.04 16.38
C ALA A 228 6.62 10.92 15.70
N VAL A 229 6.36 9.81 15.01
CA VAL A 229 5.09 9.55 14.33
C VAL A 229 3.93 9.45 15.34
N LYS A 230 4.16 8.80 16.49
CA LYS A 230 3.18 8.76 17.58
C LYS A 230 2.94 10.13 18.19
N GLU A 231 4.01 10.91 18.42
CA GLU A 231 3.93 12.27 18.96
C GLU A 231 3.17 13.21 18.00
N ALA A 232 3.35 13.04 16.68
CA ALA A 232 2.61 13.77 15.66
C ALA A 232 1.13 13.37 15.53
N GLY A 233 0.65 12.39 16.32
CA GLY A 233 -0.75 11.95 16.31
C GLY A 233 -1.11 11.02 15.15
N ILE A 234 -0.13 10.38 14.52
CA ILE A 234 -0.38 9.35 13.50
C ILE A 234 -0.79 8.04 14.18
N GLU A 235 -1.92 7.51 13.77
CA GLU A 235 -2.52 6.28 14.30
C GLU A 235 -2.16 5.06 13.43
N ILE A 236 -1.96 5.28 12.11
CA ILE A 236 -1.73 4.21 11.13
C ILE A 236 -0.51 4.54 10.27
N GLY A 237 0.42 3.59 10.18
CA GLY A 237 1.62 3.69 9.36
C GLY A 237 1.68 2.57 8.31
N PHE A 238 2.00 2.91 7.06
CA PHE A 238 2.10 1.97 5.96
C PHE A 238 3.53 1.81 5.46
N VAL A 239 3.95 0.57 5.30
CA VAL A 239 5.24 0.18 4.72
C VAL A 239 5.03 -0.63 3.45
N GLY A 240 5.98 -0.59 2.51
CA GLY A 240 6.01 -1.52 1.39
C GLY A 240 6.35 -2.93 1.86
N ALA A 241 5.73 -3.93 1.28
CA ALA A 241 6.06 -5.30 1.58
C ALA A 241 6.02 -6.18 0.32
N LYS A 242 6.98 -7.11 0.26
CA LYS A 242 6.96 -8.20 -0.71
C LYS A 242 6.20 -9.42 -0.18
N LYS A 243 5.65 -9.35 1.05
CA LYS A 243 5.03 -10.47 1.76
C LYS A 243 3.53 -10.29 1.87
N ILE A 244 2.82 -11.40 1.98
CA ILE A 244 1.39 -11.46 2.28
C ILE A 244 1.11 -10.69 3.57
N PRO A 245 0.10 -9.81 3.60
CA PRO A 245 -0.32 -9.12 4.82
C PRO A 245 -0.61 -10.12 5.94
N GLY A 246 -0.30 -9.72 7.17
CA GLY A 246 -0.67 -10.49 8.35
C GLY A 246 -2.17 -10.43 8.62
N LYS A 247 -2.63 -11.23 9.58
CA LYS A 247 -4.00 -11.10 10.09
C LYS A 247 -4.14 -9.76 10.78
N ILE A 248 -5.25 -9.07 10.54
CA ILE A 248 -5.46 -7.71 11.06
C ILE A 248 -5.33 -7.61 12.59
N LYS A 249 -5.79 -8.63 13.32
CA LYS A 249 -5.69 -8.70 14.80
C LYS A 249 -4.26 -8.81 15.34
N ASP A 250 -3.32 -9.26 14.52
CA ASP A 250 -1.90 -9.46 14.89
C ASP A 250 -1.01 -8.36 14.26
N MET A 251 -1.62 -7.34 13.66
CA MET A 251 -0.93 -6.31 12.89
C MET A 251 -0.50 -5.16 13.79
N ASP A 252 0.74 -4.69 13.62
CA ASP A 252 1.17 -3.42 14.20
C ASP A 252 0.54 -2.27 13.40
N PRO A 253 -0.29 -1.41 14.02
CA PRO A 253 -0.94 -0.31 13.33
C PRO A 253 0.03 0.65 12.63
N LEU A 254 1.25 0.79 13.13
CA LEU A 254 2.27 1.67 12.55
C LEU A 254 3.18 0.98 11.52
N ASN A 255 2.92 -0.30 11.17
CA ASN A 255 3.71 -1.07 10.21
C ASN A 255 2.81 -1.93 9.30
N ILE A 256 1.72 -1.39 8.79
CA ILE A 256 0.81 -2.11 7.90
C ILE A 256 1.46 -2.33 6.54
N PRO A 257 1.66 -3.59 6.12
CA PRO A 257 2.31 -3.88 4.85
C PRO A 257 1.38 -3.63 3.66
N ARG A 258 1.92 -3.07 2.58
CA ARG A 258 1.23 -2.82 1.31
C ARG A 258 1.90 -3.58 0.17
N MET A 259 1.10 -4.09 -0.76
CA MET A 259 1.59 -4.72 -1.97
C MET A 259 1.73 -3.68 -3.09
N HIS A 260 2.95 -3.42 -3.52
CA HIS A 260 3.21 -2.57 -4.68
C HIS A 260 2.71 -3.23 -5.97
N VAL A 261 1.96 -2.47 -6.77
CA VAL A 261 1.39 -2.90 -8.05
C VAL A 261 2.05 -2.14 -9.18
N GLY A 262 3.05 -2.75 -9.78
CA GLY A 262 3.78 -2.18 -10.90
C GLY A 262 3.35 -2.74 -12.26
N PRO A 263 3.97 -2.26 -13.35
CA PRO A 263 3.55 -2.54 -14.74
C PRO A 263 3.67 -4.02 -15.15
N LYS A 264 4.50 -4.81 -14.45
CA LYS A 264 4.75 -6.22 -14.80
C LYS A 264 3.75 -7.19 -14.17
N ILE A 265 2.89 -6.74 -13.24
CA ILE A 265 1.93 -7.64 -12.58
C ILE A 265 0.88 -8.11 -13.58
N LYS A 266 0.53 -9.40 -13.49
CA LYS A 266 -0.58 -9.95 -14.28
C LYS A 266 -1.88 -9.73 -13.52
N THR A 267 -2.86 -9.06 -14.15
CA THR A 267 -4.15 -8.71 -13.53
C THR A 267 -4.87 -9.93 -12.97
N ASP A 268 -5.04 -10.99 -13.77
CA ASP A 268 -5.72 -12.22 -13.36
C ASP A 268 -5.03 -12.88 -12.14
N PHE A 269 -3.69 -12.88 -12.13
CA PHE A 269 -2.93 -13.42 -11.01
C PHE A 269 -3.18 -12.59 -9.74
N LEU A 270 -3.13 -11.25 -9.84
CA LEU A 270 -3.36 -10.35 -8.71
C LEU A 270 -4.75 -10.58 -8.11
N ILE A 271 -5.80 -10.54 -8.95
CA ILE A 271 -7.18 -10.70 -8.51
C ILE A 271 -7.39 -12.06 -7.86
N LYS A 272 -6.91 -13.13 -8.50
CA LYS A 272 -6.98 -14.47 -7.94
C LYS A 272 -6.23 -14.59 -6.61
N TYR A 273 -5.05 -13.99 -6.51
CA TYR A 273 -4.25 -13.96 -5.27
C TYR A 273 -4.98 -13.26 -4.12
N LEU A 274 -5.64 -12.14 -4.40
CA LEU A 274 -6.40 -11.38 -3.38
C LEU A 274 -7.72 -12.06 -3.00
N SER A 275 -8.30 -12.91 -3.86
CA SER A 275 -9.57 -13.61 -3.63
C SER A 275 -9.47 -14.79 -2.66
N PHE A 276 -8.26 -15.18 -2.28
CA PHE A 276 -8.02 -16.19 -1.25
C PHE A 276 -8.11 -15.60 0.14
#